data_98822a7402d37eada006575808862583
#
_entry.id   98822a7402d37eada006575808862583
#
_cell.length_a   1.000
_cell.length_b   1.000
_cell.length_c   1.000
_cell.angle_alpha   90.00
_cell.angle_beta   90.00
_cell.angle_gamma   90.00
#
_symmetry.space_group_name_H-M   'P 1'
#
loop_
_entity.id
_entity.type
_entity.pdbx_description
1 polymer ?
#
loop_
_entity_poly.entity_id
_entity_poly.type
_entity_poly.pdbx_seq_one_letter_code
_entity_poly.pdbx_strand_id
1 'polypeptide(L)'
;MKKQKRQVSQSEAMKARWKRRIVMEKSYPEGTAQWMAERLETLLDHMLYGHAMIAYHKQNGDFKFVKGTLIYYEAEFHKAYDPVKVEGAIVYWDVEQQGWRTFLVENFMEWRPIQ
;
A
#
# COMPACT_ATOMS: atom_id res chain seq x y z
N MET A 1 -7.45 21.98 -2.68
CA MET A 1 -6.54 21.77 -1.56
C MET A 1 -5.16 21.32 -2.04
N LYS A 2 -4.14 21.83 -1.41
CA LYS A 2 -2.80 21.55 -1.85
C LYS A 2 -2.28 20.25 -1.25
N LYS A 3 -1.79 19.36 -2.09
CA LYS A 3 -1.18 18.13 -1.64
C LYS A 3 0.21 18.41 -1.09
N GLN A 4 0.49 17.90 0.10
CA GLN A 4 1.81 18.04 0.69
C GLN A 4 2.69 16.89 0.23
N LYS A 5 3.81 17.23 -0.40
CA LYS A 5 4.72 16.21 -0.88
C LYS A 5 5.64 15.71 0.22
N ARG A 6 5.88 14.40 0.23
CA ARG A 6 6.93 13.85 1.07
C ARG A 6 8.28 14.30 0.56
N GLN A 7 9.22 14.46 1.47
CA GLN A 7 10.61 14.70 1.08
C GLN A 7 11.19 13.40 0.53
N VAL A 8 12.18 13.54 -0.36
CA VAL A 8 12.83 12.39 -0.97
C VAL A 8 13.43 11.47 0.10
N SER A 9 14.04 12.06 1.14
CA SER A 9 14.64 11.25 2.22
C SER A 9 13.59 10.44 2.97
N GLN A 10 12.39 10.99 3.18
CA GLN A 10 11.30 10.24 3.83
C GLN A 10 10.82 9.10 2.96
N SER A 11 10.67 9.35 1.66
CA SER A 11 10.26 8.33 0.71
C SER A 11 11.27 7.19 0.66
N GLU A 12 12.56 7.51 0.61
CA GLU A 12 13.60 6.49 0.54
C GLU A 12 13.68 5.67 1.83
N ALA A 13 13.56 6.32 2.98
CA ALA A 13 13.56 5.60 4.26
C ALA A 13 12.37 4.66 4.39
N MET A 14 11.20 5.14 3.96
CA MET A 14 9.97 4.34 3.98
C MET A 14 10.11 3.10 3.11
N LYS A 15 10.58 3.28 1.87
CA LYS A 15 10.74 2.16 0.95
C LYS A 15 11.82 1.20 1.43
N ALA A 16 12.87 1.71 2.07
CA ALA A 16 13.92 0.86 2.63
C ALA A 16 13.38 -0.03 3.76
N ARG A 17 12.48 0.51 4.60
CA ARG A 17 11.85 -0.29 5.64
C ARG A 17 11.00 -1.40 5.06
N TRP A 18 10.18 -1.07 4.07
CA TRP A 18 9.33 -2.08 3.41
C TRP A 18 10.17 -3.14 2.71
N LYS A 19 11.22 -2.71 2.02
CA LYS A 19 12.12 -3.64 1.34
C LYS A 19 12.74 -4.62 2.33
N ARG A 20 13.23 -4.12 3.47
CA ARG A 20 13.83 -4.97 4.50
C ARG A 20 12.83 -6.00 5.00
N ARG A 21 11.61 -5.56 5.28
CA ARG A 21 10.57 -6.48 5.75
C ARG A 21 10.27 -7.56 4.72
N ILE A 22 10.14 -7.16 3.45
CA ILE A 22 9.85 -8.11 2.37
C ILE A 22 10.95 -9.16 2.27
N VAL A 23 12.21 -8.73 2.30
CA VAL A 23 13.33 -9.66 2.23
C VAL A 23 13.32 -10.61 3.44
N MET A 24 13.08 -10.08 4.63
CA MET A 24 13.08 -10.90 5.83
C MET A 24 11.95 -11.92 5.84
N GLU A 25 10.75 -11.50 5.43
CA GLU A 25 9.57 -12.35 5.52
C GLU A 25 9.47 -13.36 4.39
N LYS A 26 9.96 -13.02 3.19
CA LYS A 26 9.75 -13.85 2.00
C LYS A 26 11.03 -14.39 1.42
N SER A 27 12.17 -13.89 1.85
CA SER A 27 13.48 -14.25 1.25
C SER A 27 13.54 -13.95 -0.24
N TYR A 28 12.80 -12.93 -0.68
CA TYR A 28 12.87 -12.51 -2.08
C TYR A 28 14.20 -11.81 -2.36
N PRO A 29 14.67 -11.86 -3.61
CA PRO A 29 15.85 -11.06 -3.98
C PRO A 29 15.61 -9.58 -3.71
N GLU A 30 16.71 -8.86 -3.42
CA GLU A 30 16.58 -7.44 -3.08
C GLU A 30 15.97 -6.62 -4.21
N GLY A 31 16.27 -6.97 -5.47
CA GLY A 31 15.67 -6.26 -6.60
C GLY A 31 14.17 -6.41 -6.66
N THR A 32 13.66 -7.62 -6.37
CA THR A 32 12.21 -7.87 -6.30
C THR A 32 11.58 -7.06 -5.18
N ALA A 33 12.20 -7.08 -4.00
CA ALA A 33 11.68 -6.35 -2.85
C ALA A 33 11.71 -4.85 -3.09
N GLN A 34 12.75 -4.34 -3.76
CA GLN A 34 12.82 -2.93 -4.12
C GLN A 34 11.67 -2.55 -5.06
N TRP A 35 11.43 -3.37 -6.09
CA TRP A 35 10.35 -3.14 -7.03
C TRP A 35 9.00 -3.11 -6.29
N MET A 36 8.78 -4.06 -5.39
CA MET A 36 7.54 -4.11 -4.62
C MET A 36 7.35 -2.84 -3.78
N ALA A 37 8.42 -2.40 -3.11
CA ALA A 37 8.33 -1.19 -2.28
C ALA A 37 7.98 0.03 -3.12
N GLU A 38 8.56 0.15 -4.32
CA GLU A 38 8.27 1.27 -5.20
C GLU A 38 6.83 1.22 -5.71
N ARG A 39 6.35 0.05 -6.08
CA ARG A 39 4.97 -0.10 -6.52
C ARG A 39 3.99 0.20 -5.39
N LEU A 40 4.33 -0.19 -4.15
CA LEU A 40 3.48 0.10 -3.00
C LEU A 40 3.36 1.60 -2.75
N GLU A 41 4.46 2.33 -2.87
CA GLU A 41 4.40 3.78 -2.70
C GLU A 41 3.46 4.42 -3.72
N THR A 42 3.59 4.04 -4.99
CA THR A 42 2.73 4.60 -6.02
C THR A 42 1.27 4.20 -5.82
N LEU A 43 1.02 2.98 -5.33
CA LEU A 43 -0.33 2.53 -5.00
C LEU A 43 -0.96 3.43 -3.95
N LEU A 44 -0.25 3.68 -2.85
CA LEU A 44 -0.79 4.50 -1.77
C LEU A 44 -1.06 5.92 -2.24
N ASP A 45 -0.14 6.48 -3.02
CA ASP A 45 -0.32 7.83 -3.55
C ASP A 45 -1.54 7.90 -4.48
N HIS A 46 -1.74 6.87 -5.30
CA HIS A 46 -2.90 6.82 -6.19
C HIS A 46 -4.20 6.69 -5.40
N MET A 47 -4.23 5.82 -4.39
CA MET A 47 -5.45 5.55 -3.63
C MET A 47 -5.94 6.75 -2.83
N LEU A 48 -5.06 7.71 -2.55
CA LEU A 48 -5.50 8.92 -1.86
C LEU A 48 -6.52 9.71 -2.68
N TYR A 49 -6.50 9.55 -4.00
CA TYR A 49 -7.34 10.35 -4.89
C TYR A 49 -8.13 9.51 -5.89
N GLY A 50 -8.00 8.19 -5.86
CA GLY A 50 -8.67 7.35 -6.84
C GLY A 50 -8.82 5.93 -6.37
N HIS A 51 -9.28 5.08 -7.29
CA HIS A 51 -9.50 3.67 -7.03
C HIS A 51 -8.42 2.84 -7.73
N ALA A 52 -8.13 1.68 -7.16
CA ALA A 52 -7.12 0.77 -7.71
C ALA A 52 -7.60 -0.66 -7.62
N MET A 53 -7.22 -1.46 -8.61
CA MET A 53 -7.30 -2.91 -8.48
C MET A 53 -6.00 -3.38 -7.83
N ILE A 54 -6.11 -4.18 -6.79
CA ILE A 54 -4.97 -4.61 -5.98
C ILE A 54 -4.98 -6.13 -5.91
N ALA A 55 -3.83 -6.74 -6.20
CA ALA A 55 -3.63 -8.17 -6.07
C ALA A 55 -2.67 -8.43 -4.91
N TYR A 56 -3.03 -9.32 -4.01
CA TYR A 56 -2.18 -9.68 -2.89
C TYR A 56 -2.57 -11.06 -2.36
N HIS A 57 -1.72 -11.64 -1.52
CA HIS A 57 -2.02 -12.88 -0.81
C HIS A 57 -2.45 -12.56 0.61
N LYS A 58 -3.46 -13.26 1.09
CA LYS A 58 -3.80 -13.24 2.51
C LYS A 58 -2.73 -14.01 3.29
N GLN A 59 -2.75 -13.87 4.62
CA GLN A 59 -1.76 -14.57 5.44
C GLN A 59 -1.86 -16.08 5.30
N ASN A 60 -3.06 -16.61 5.03
CA ASN A 60 -3.24 -18.04 4.81
C ASN A 60 -2.84 -18.48 3.40
N GLY A 61 -2.36 -17.56 2.56
CA GLY A 61 -1.92 -17.87 1.22
C GLY A 61 -2.98 -17.71 0.14
N ASP A 62 -4.22 -17.43 0.51
CA ASP A 62 -5.29 -17.26 -0.48
C ASP A 62 -5.05 -16.00 -1.29
N PHE A 63 -5.26 -16.09 -2.60
CA PHE A 63 -5.14 -14.96 -3.51
C PHE A 63 -6.36 -14.04 -3.38
N LYS A 64 -6.11 -12.72 -3.36
CA LYS A 64 -7.17 -11.72 -3.38
C LYS A 64 -6.93 -10.75 -4.52
N PHE A 65 -8.01 -10.35 -5.16
CA PHE A 65 -8.00 -9.35 -6.23
C PHE A 65 -9.17 -8.41 -5.95
N VAL A 66 -8.88 -7.18 -5.52
CA VAL A 66 -9.89 -6.31 -4.91
C VAL A 66 -9.83 -4.92 -5.52
N LYS A 67 -10.95 -4.20 -5.40
CA LYS A 67 -11.02 -2.78 -5.75
C LYS A 67 -10.91 -2.00 -4.45
N GLY A 68 -9.87 -1.18 -4.33
CA GLY A 68 -9.60 -0.46 -3.10
C GLY A 68 -9.35 1.01 -3.30
N THR A 69 -9.51 1.78 -2.22
CA THR A 69 -9.25 3.21 -2.23
C THR A 69 -8.96 3.69 -0.81
N LEU A 70 -8.37 4.89 -0.72
CA LEU A 70 -8.17 5.58 0.53
C LEU A 70 -8.90 6.95 0.56
N ILE A 71 -9.76 7.20 -0.44
CA ILE A 71 -10.39 8.52 -0.53
C ILE A 71 -11.30 8.80 0.67
N TYR A 72 -11.78 7.78 1.38
CA TYR A 72 -12.64 7.93 2.55
C TYR A 72 -11.89 7.98 3.86
N TYR A 73 -10.54 7.83 3.82
CA TYR A 73 -9.78 7.64 5.05
C TYR A 73 -9.83 8.86 5.97
N GLU A 74 -9.62 10.04 5.41
CA GLU A 74 -9.58 11.24 6.23
C GLU A 74 -10.93 11.52 6.90
N ALA A 75 -12.02 11.32 6.16
CA ALA A 75 -13.37 11.51 6.72
C ALA A 75 -13.67 10.50 7.82
N GLU A 76 -13.25 9.25 7.64
CA GLU A 76 -13.54 8.19 8.61
C GLU A 76 -12.71 8.33 9.87
N PHE A 77 -11.41 8.58 9.73
CA PHE A 77 -10.48 8.52 10.86
C PHE A 77 -10.07 9.91 11.36
N HIS A 78 -10.57 10.98 10.74
CA HIS A 78 -10.37 12.37 11.18
C HIS A 78 -8.90 12.78 11.20
N LYS A 79 -8.13 12.24 10.27
CA LYS A 79 -6.73 12.60 10.10
C LYS A 79 -6.29 12.23 8.68
N ALA A 80 -5.30 12.94 8.17
CA ALA A 80 -4.75 12.64 6.86
C ALA A 80 -4.03 11.30 6.89
N TYR A 81 -4.10 10.56 5.79
CA TYR A 81 -3.34 9.32 5.66
C TYR A 81 -1.86 9.65 5.48
N ASP A 82 -1.00 8.99 6.24
CA ASP A 82 0.45 9.23 6.19
C ASP A 82 1.18 7.93 5.84
N PRO A 83 1.59 7.75 4.58
CA PRO A 83 2.29 6.52 4.19
C PRO A 83 3.59 6.28 4.94
N VAL A 84 4.24 7.34 5.41
CA VAL A 84 5.51 7.20 6.13
C VAL A 84 5.34 6.41 7.41
N LYS A 85 4.15 6.41 7.99
CA LYS A 85 3.87 5.68 9.23
C LYS A 85 3.51 4.21 9.01
N VAL A 86 3.40 3.76 7.76
CA VAL A 86 3.10 2.36 7.47
C VAL A 86 4.34 1.53 7.78
N GLU A 87 4.18 0.52 8.65
CA GLU A 87 5.28 -0.38 8.97
C GLU A 87 5.16 -1.70 8.23
N GLY A 88 4.04 -2.37 8.35
CA GLY A 88 3.87 -3.66 7.69
C GLY A 88 2.50 -3.92 7.13
N ALA A 89 1.48 -3.22 7.62
CA ALA A 89 0.10 -3.45 7.17
C ALA A 89 -0.42 -2.22 6.44
N ILE A 90 -1.02 -2.46 5.29
CA ILE A 90 -1.62 -1.40 4.47
C ILE A 90 -3.12 -1.55 4.55
N VAL A 91 -3.80 -0.48 4.97
CA VAL A 91 -5.26 -0.43 5.05
C VAL A 91 -5.82 0.09 3.73
N TYR A 92 -6.99 -0.38 3.36
CA TYR A 92 -7.74 0.14 2.21
C TYR A 92 -9.22 -0.07 2.44
N TRP A 93 -10.03 0.77 1.78
CA TRP A 93 -11.47 0.58 1.74
C TRP A 93 -11.78 -0.35 0.58
N ASP A 94 -12.38 -1.50 0.89
CA ASP A 94 -12.84 -2.45 -0.13
C ASP A 94 -14.16 -1.94 -0.67
N VAL A 95 -14.15 -1.51 -1.93
CA VAL A 95 -15.31 -0.84 -2.53
C VAL A 95 -16.49 -1.81 -2.67
N GLU A 96 -16.21 -3.06 -3.01
CA GLU A 96 -17.28 -4.03 -3.24
C GLU A 96 -17.85 -4.57 -1.95
N GLN A 97 -16.99 -4.85 -0.97
CA GLN A 97 -17.44 -5.36 0.33
C GLN A 97 -17.83 -4.26 1.29
N GLN A 98 -17.52 -3.01 0.96
CA GLN A 98 -17.85 -1.83 1.76
C GLN A 98 -17.33 -1.97 3.19
N GLY A 99 -16.02 -2.15 3.30
CA GLY A 99 -15.39 -2.27 4.61
C GLY A 99 -13.89 -2.04 4.52
N TRP A 100 -13.32 -1.68 5.66
CA TRP A 100 -11.87 -1.52 5.75
C TRP A 100 -11.21 -2.88 5.85
N ARG A 101 -10.14 -3.06 5.10
CA ARG A 101 -9.37 -4.29 5.06
C ARG A 101 -7.89 -3.94 5.11
N THR A 102 -7.06 -4.93 5.39
CA THR A 102 -5.61 -4.73 5.38
C THR A 102 -4.93 -5.87 4.63
N PHE A 103 -3.72 -5.59 4.14
CA PHE A 103 -2.82 -6.63 3.67
C PHE A 103 -1.40 -6.27 4.10
N LEU A 104 -0.53 -7.26 4.14
CA LEU A 104 0.86 -7.05 4.54
C LEU A 104 1.71 -6.68 3.33
N VAL A 105 2.67 -5.78 3.52
CA VAL A 105 3.50 -5.30 2.42
C VAL A 105 4.21 -6.46 1.72
N GLU A 106 4.64 -7.48 2.47
CA GLU A 106 5.34 -8.62 1.89
C GLU A 106 4.43 -9.52 1.07
N ASN A 107 3.12 -9.38 1.20
CA ASN A 107 2.15 -10.19 0.46
C ASN A 107 1.59 -9.47 -0.76
N PHE A 108 2.05 -8.27 -1.01
CA PHE A 108 1.64 -7.49 -2.18
C PHE A 108 2.15 -8.15 -3.47
N MET A 109 1.31 -8.10 -4.52
CA MET A 109 1.69 -8.62 -5.82
C MET A 109 1.73 -7.54 -6.88
N GLU A 110 0.63 -6.86 -7.13
CA GLU A 110 0.58 -5.83 -8.17
C GLU A 110 -0.67 -4.99 -8.00
N TRP A 111 -0.69 -3.84 -8.67
CA TRP A 111 -1.86 -2.97 -8.67
C TRP A 111 -1.99 -2.26 -10.00
N ARG A 112 -3.22 -1.82 -10.31
CA ARG A 112 -3.51 -1.01 -11.49
C ARG A 112 -4.50 0.07 -11.13
N PRO A 113 -4.37 1.26 -11.73
CA PRO A 113 -5.37 2.30 -11.50
C PRO A 113 -6.69 1.94 -12.19
N ILE A 114 -7.79 2.39 -11.60
CA ILE A 114 -9.10 2.33 -12.23
C ILE A 114 -9.45 3.73 -12.68
N GLN A 115 -9.81 3.86 -13.94
CA GLN A 115 -10.15 5.16 -14.52
C GLN A 115 -11.56 5.58 -14.15
#